data_831fdfbc741a0e247b57a53f371d7702
#
_entry.id   831fdfbc741a0e247b57a53f371d7702
#
_cell.length_a   1.000
_cell.length_b   1.000
_cell.length_c   1.000
_cell.angle_alpha   90.00
_cell.angle_beta   90.00
_cell.angle_gamma   90.00
#
_symmetry.space_group_name_H-M   'P 1'
#
loop_
_entity.id
_entity.type
_entity.pdbx_description
1 polymer ?
#
loop_
_entity_poly.entity_id
_entity_poly.type
_entity_poly.pdbx_seq_one_letter_code
_entity_poly.pdbx_strand_id
1 'polypeptide(L)'
;LKTTGVHTSGCMNQQIIERALGHSLKLPKINEARQGCRCLLNNDIGVYNTCLHGCLYCYANYDRVTVLKNVKMHNKKSPFLIGDFQKDDIIKEAKQVPYIDRQLSLF
;
A
#
# COMPACT_ATOMS: atom_id res chain seq x y z
N LEU A 1 -2.85 -24.93 14.66
CA LEU A 1 -1.93 -24.20 13.77
C LEU A 1 -0.58 -23.88 14.43
N LYS A 2 -0.54 -23.62 15.76
CA LYS A 2 0.73 -23.36 16.47
C LYS A 2 1.68 -24.56 16.50
N THR A 3 1.16 -25.77 16.38
CA THR A 3 1.94 -27.03 16.42
C THR A 3 2.52 -27.43 15.05
N THR A 4 2.15 -26.74 13.98
CA THR A 4 2.55 -27.08 12.59
C THR A 4 3.68 -26.21 12.05
N GLY A 5 4.31 -25.36 12.87
CA GLY A 5 5.35 -24.42 12.41
C GLY A 5 4.87 -23.28 11.51
N VAL A 6 3.56 -23.14 11.31
CA VAL A 6 2.96 -22.06 10.51
C VAL A 6 2.94 -20.78 11.34
N HIS A 7 3.49 -19.70 10.79
CA HIS A 7 3.44 -18.38 11.41
C HIS A 7 2.02 -17.80 11.36
N THR A 8 1.47 -17.44 12.52
CA THR A 8 0.11 -16.90 12.66
C THR A 8 0.09 -15.39 12.98
N SER A 9 1.22 -14.70 12.83
CA SER A 9 1.41 -13.30 13.22
C SER A 9 0.84 -12.26 12.24
N GLY A 10 0.23 -12.71 11.15
CA GLY A 10 -0.27 -11.84 10.08
C GLY A 10 0.73 -11.71 8.91
N CYS A 11 0.23 -11.22 7.76
CA CYS A 11 1.01 -11.23 6.51
C CYS A 11 2.01 -10.08 6.40
N MET A 12 1.62 -8.84 6.70
CA MET A 12 2.47 -7.63 6.61
C MET A 12 2.61 -6.97 7.98
N ASN A 13 3.08 -7.74 8.94
CA ASN A 13 3.28 -7.27 10.31
C ASN A 13 4.61 -6.54 10.49
N GLN A 14 4.78 -5.87 11.63
CA GLN A 14 5.98 -5.10 11.98
C GLN A 14 7.25 -5.93 11.85
N GLN A 15 7.28 -7.14 12.38
CA GLN A 15 8.48 -7.98 12.40
C GLN A 15 8.98 -8.35 10.99
N ILE A 16 8.05 -8.63 10.06
CA ILE A 16 8.40 -8.94 8.68
C ILE A 16 8.99 -7.72 8.00
N ILE A 17 8.39 -6.53 8.21
CA ILE A 17 8.86 -5.29 7.60
C ILE A 17 10.21 -4.88 8.20
N GLU A 18 10.38 -4.91 9.52
CA GLU A 18 11.67 -4.63 10.20
C GLU A 18 12.78 -5.55 9.71
N ARG A 19 12.49 -6.84 9.54
CA ARG A 19 13.45 -7.81 9.00
C ARG A 19 13.84 -7.48 7.57
N ALA A 20 12.88 -7.08 6.74
CA ALA A 20 13.14 -6.72 5.34
C ALA A 20 13.92 -5.42 5.20
N LEU A 21 13.67 -4.44 6.06
CA LEU A 21 14.32 -3.13 6.04
C LEU A 21 15.67 -3.13 6.78
N GLY A 22 15.90 -4.06 7.70
CA GLY A 22 17.06 -4.06 8.59
C GLY A 22 17.04 -2.94 9.65
N HIS A 23 15.88 -2.35 9.91
CA HIS A 23 15.69 -1.24 10.85
C HIS A 23 14.46 -1.48 11.71
N SER A 24 14.51 -0.99 12.95
CA SER A 24 13.35 -0.98 13.83
C SER A 24 12.34 0.11 13.42
N LEU A 25 11.07 -0.16 13.62
CA LEU A 25 9.99 0.78 13.32
C LEU A 25 9.36 1.29 14.61
N LYS A 26 9.22 2.61 14.71
CA LYS A 26 8.45 3.28 15.76
C LYS A 26 7.06 3.60 15.23
N LEU A 27 6.11 2.75 15.56
CA LEU A 27 4.76 2.84 15.03
C LEU A 27 3.85 3.65 15.95
N PRO A 28 2.99 4.52 15.40
CA PRO A 28 1.88 5.07 16.13
C PRO A 28 0.88 3.96 16.46
N LYS A 29 -0.11 4.26 17.32
CA LYS A 29 -1.22 3.34 17.54
C LYS A 29 -1.96 3.12 16.22
N ILE A 30 -1.87 1.91 15.68
CA ILE A 30 -2.51 1.55 14.42
C ILE A 30 -3.87 0.93 14.73
N ASN A 31 -4.90 1.40 14.04
CA ASN A 31 -6.21 0.78 14.06
C ASN A 31 -6.19 -0.42 13.11
N GLU A 32 -6.72 -1.54 13.55
CA GLU A 32 -6.86 -2.72 12.71
C GLU A 32 -7.81 -2.40 11.53
N ALA A 33 -7.38 -2.72 10.30
CA ALA A 33 -8.23 -2.54 9.11
C ALA A 33 -9.47 -3.44 9.16
N ARG A 34 -9.38 -4.57 9.85
CA ARG A 34 -10.46 -5.52 10.15
C ARG A 34 -10.07 -6.34 11.37
N GLN A 35 -11.04 -6.87 12.07
CA GLN A 35 -10.83 -7.65 13.29
C GLN A 35 -9.77 -8.75 13.09
N GLY A 36 -8.75 -8.75 13.97
CA GLY A 36 -7.65 -9.70 13.94
C GLY A 36 -6.56 -9.43 12.87
N CYS A 37 -6.67 -8.36 12.09
CA CYS A 37 -5.64 -7.96 11.12
C CYS A 37 -4.53 -7.18 11.81
N ARG A 38 -3.28 -7.64 11.67
CA ARG A 38 -2.08 -6.98 12.22
C ARG A 38 -1.20 -6.35 11.14
N CYS A 39 -1.76 -6.11 9.95
CA CYS A 39 -1.03 -5.47 8.86
C CYS A 39 -0.74 -4.00 9.18
N LEU A 40 0.49 -3.56 8.89
CA LEU A 40 0.90 -2.16 9.03
C LEU A 40 0.48 -1.32 7.83
N LEU A 41 0.28 -1.94 6.68
CA LEU A 41 -0.03 -1.27 5.42
C LEU A 41 -1.55 -1.19 5.26
N ASN A 42 -2.12 -0.01 5.49
CA ASN A 42 -3.55 0.25 5.35
C ASN A 42 -3.87 1.22 4.22
N ASN A 43 -2.88 1.78 3.54
CA ASN A 43 -3.10 2.66 2.41
C ASN A 43 -2.98 1.88 1.11
N ASP A 44 -4.09 1.75 0.39
CA ASP A 44 -4.10 1.19 -0.95
C ASP A 44 -3.89 2.33 -1.95
N ILE A 45 -2.84 2.22 -2.76
CA ILE A 45 -2.55 3.14 -3.86
C ILE A 45 -3.06 2.62 -5.21
N GLY A 46 -3.68 1.44 -5.22
CA GLY A 46 -4.23 0.82 -6.41
C GLY A 46 -5.53 1.47 -6.87
N VAL A 47 -5.77 1.43 -8.18
CA VAL A 47 -7.04 1.85 -8.79
C VAL A 47 -7.54 0.72 -9.68
N TYR A 48 -8.84 0.44 -9.63
CA TYR A 48 -9.48 -0.56 -10.48
C TYR A 48 -9.35 -0.19 -11.97
N ASN A 49 -9.30 -1.21 -12.83
CA ASN A 49 -9.21 -1.05 -14.28
C ASN A 49 -7.97 -0.28 -14.76
N THR A 50 -6.79 -0.61 -14.23
CA THR A 50 -5.52 0.03 -14.60
C THR A 50 -4.46 -0.93 -15.17
N CYS A 51 -4.68 -2.24 -15.12
CA CYS A 51 -3.71 -3.24 -15.56
C CYS A 51 -4.06 -3.81 -16.93
N LEU A 52 -3.07 -3.87 -17.83
CA LEU A 52 -3.23 -4.37 -19.21
C LEU A 52 -3.20 -5.89 -19.34
N HIS A 53 -2.83 -6.65 -18.30
CA HIS A 53 -2.61 -8.10 -18.41
C HIS A 53 -3.85 -8.90 -18.84
N GLY A 54 -5.05 -8.47 -18.42
CA GLY A 54 -6.29 -9.12 -18.84
C GLY A 54 -6.50 -10.52 -18.27
N CYS A 55 -6.01 -10.79 -17.05
CA CYS A 55 -6.24 -12.08 -16.37
C CYS A 55 -7.73 -12.34 -16.18
N LEU A 56 -8.20 -13.52 -16.57
CA LEU A 56 -9.62 -13.88 -16.56
C LEU A 56 -10.24 -13.89 -15.15
N TYR A 57 -9.43 -14.14 -14.12
CA TYR A 57 -9.85 -14.19 -12.70
C TYR A 57 -9.59 -12.88 -11.94
N CYS A 58 -9.22 -11.81 -12.63
CA CYS A 58 -8.86 -10.57 -11.98
C CYS A 58 -10.10 -9.80 -11.51
N TYR A 59 -10.27 -9.66 -10.21
CA TYR A 59 -11.35 -8.86 -9.61
C TYR A 59 -11.15 -7.36 -9.79
N ALA A 60 -9.90 -6.92 -10.02
CA ALA A 60 -9.55 -5.50 -10.09
C ALA A 60 -9.72 -4.92 -11.51
N ASN A 61 -9.77 -5.76 -12.54
CA ASN A 61 -9.94 -5.35 -13.95
C ASN A 61 -11.13 -6.05 -14.56
N TYR A 62 -12.30 -5.48 -14.42
CA TYR A 62 -13.57 -6.03 -14.88
C TYR A 62 -14.09 -5.39 -16.17
N ASP A 63 -13.52 -4.26 -16.60
CA ASP A 63 -13.91 -3.58 -17.84
C ASP A 63 -12.71 -3.21 -18.70
N ARG A 64 -12.54 -3.92 -19.80
CA ARG A 64 -11.43 -3.75 -20.74
C ARG A 64 -11.40 -2.36 -21.39
N VAL A 65 -12.56 -1.80 -21.70
CA VAL A 65 -12.65 -0.47 -22.34
C VAL A 65 -12.13 0.61 -21.39
N THR A 66 -12.57 0.54 -20.14
CA THR A 66 -12.09 1.47 -19.08
C THR A 66 -10.59 1.30 -18.82
N VAL A 67 -10.06 0.06 -18.83
CA VAL A 67 -8.62 -0.17 -18.71
C VAL A 67 -7.84 0.58 -19.80
N LEU A 68 -8.25 0.43 -21.06
CA LEU A 68 -7.56 1.10 -22.18
C LEU A 68 -7.65 2.62 -22.10
N LYS A 69 -8.76 3.16 -21.64
CA LYS A 69 -8.94 4.60 -21.39
C LYS A 69 -8.00 5.07 -20.28
N ASN A 70 -7.97 4.40 -19.14
CA ASN A 70 -7.16 4.77 -17.99
C ASN A 70 -5.66 4.70 -18.29
N VAL A 71 -5.22 3.70 -19.04
CA VAL A 71 -3.82 3.59 -19.46
C VAL A 71 -3.41 4.74 -20.39
N LYS A 72 -4.30 5.17 -21.30
CA LYS A 72 -4.04 6.36 -22.14
C LYS A 72 -3.95 7.66 -21.34
N MET A 73 -4.68 7.74 -20.22
CA MET A 73 -4.66 8.91 -19.33
C MET A 73 -3.48 8.92 -18.37
N HIS A 74 -2.73 7.81 -18.27
CA HIS A 74 -1.58 7.72 -17.39
C HIS A 74 -0.43 8.62 -17.88
N ASN A 75 0.05 9.50 -17.01
CA ASN A 75 1.21 10.36 -17.25
C ASN A 75 2.35 9.97 -16.31
N LYS A 76 3.45 9.47 -16.84
CA LYS A 76 4.64 9.04 -16.08
C LYS A 76 5.27 10.16 -15.23
N LYS A 77 5.00 11.42 -15.54
CA LYS A 77 5.51 12.59 -14.81
C LYS A 77 4.54 13.09 -13.74
N SER A 78 3.29 12.62 -13.76
CA SER A 78 2.28 12.96 -12.78
C SER A 78 2.42 12.08 -11.53
N PRO A 79 2.18 12.58 -10.32
CA PRO A 79 2.08 11.78 -9.11
C PRO A 79 0.82 10.92 -9.06
N PHE A 80 -0.11 11.12 -9.98
CA PHE A 80 -1.36 10.36 -10.07
C PHE A 80 -1.21 9.09 -10.89
N LEU A 81 -1.89 8.04 -10.50
CA LEU A 81 -1.95 6.80 -11.25
C LEU A 81 -2.73 6.98 -12.57
N ILE A 82 -3.75 7.82 -12.56
CA ILE A 82 -4.59 8.15 -13.72
C ILE A 82 -4.81 9.66 -13.76
N GLY A 83 -4.57 10.28 -14.94
CA GLY A 83 -4.82 11.69 -15.14
C GLY A 83 -3.81 12.62 -14.47
N ASP A 84 -4.26 13.82 -14.19
CA ASP A 84 -3.47 14.89 -13.57
C ASP A 84 -4.38 15.81 -12.76
N PHE A 85 -3.80 16.79 -12.06
CA PHE A 85 -4.53 17.80 -11.28
C PHE A 85 -5.58 18.53 -12.12
N GLN A 86 -6.76 18.71 -11.52
CA GLN A 86 -7.77 19.61 -12.03
C GLN A 86 -7.81 20.89 -11.19
N LYS A 87 -8.33 21.97 -11.76
CA LYS A 87 -8.38 23.30 -11.07
C LYS A 87 -9.17 23.28 -9.77
N ASP A 88 -10.12 22.35 -9.67
CA ASP A 88 -11.04 22.25 -8.52
C ASP A 88 -10.56 21.24 -7.47
N ASP A 89 -9.40 20.62 -7.68
CA ASP A 89 -8.85 19.64 -6.74
C ASP A 89 -8.35 20.31 -5.47
N ILE A 90 -8.80 19.81 -4.33
CA ILE A 90 -8.31 20.24 -3.02
C ILE A 90 -7.04 19.47 -2.67
N ILE A 91 -5.90 20.13 -2.85
CA ILE A 91 -4.60 19.57 -2.50
C ILE A 91 -4.37 19.77 -1.01
N LYS A 92 -4.18 18.65 -0.28
CA LYS A 92 -3.80 18.67 1.14
C LYS A 92 -2.39 18.13 1.29
N GLU A 93 -1.57 18.83 2.05
CA GLU A 93 -0.26 18.32 2.43
C GLU A 93 -0.42 17.12 3.37
N ALA A 94 0.19 15.99 3.00
CA ALA A 94 0.16 14.81 3.84
C ALA A 94 1.14 14.97 5.01
N LYS A 95 0.62 15.02 6.23
CA LYS A 95 1.42 15.02 7.47
C LYS A 95 1.92 13.60 7.77
N GLN A 96 2.73 13.05 6.88
CA GLN A 96 3.30 11.72 7.09
C GLN A 96 4.68 11.82 7.75
N VAL A 97 4.87 11.06 8.81
CA VAL A 97 6.14 10.91 9.51
C VAL A 97 6.70 9.54 9.18
N PRO A 98 7.98 9.42 8.79
CA PRO A 98 8.61 8.13 8.57
C PRO A 98 8.61 7.31 9.86
N TYR A 99 8.26 6.04 9.77
CA TYR A 99 8.21 5.13 10.92
C TYR A 99 9.57 4.52 11.26
N ILE A 100 10.60 4.75 10.48
CA ILE A 100 11.95 4.25 10.75
C ILE A 100 12.49 4.93 12.01
N ASP A 101 12.83 4.13 13.01
CA ASP A 101 13.54 4.62 14.17
C ASP A 101 15.01 4.92 13.78
N ARG A 102 15.35 6.19 13.75
CA ARG A 102 16.71 6.67 13.45
C ARG A 102 17.56 6.83 14.70
N GLN A 103 17.08 6.40 15.85
CA GLN A 103 17.86 6.44 17.07
C GLN A 103 19.03 5.48 16.95
N LEU A 104 20.23 6.02 16.92
CA LEU A 104 21.45 5.23 17.00
C LEU A 104 21.51 4.58 18.38
N SER A 105 21.55 3.27 18.43
CA SER A 105 21.88 2.55 19.66
C SER A 105 23.33 2.86 20.01
N LEU A 106 23.56 3.45 21.18
CA LEU A 106 24.91 3.72 21.69
C LEU A 106 25.57 2.49 22.33
N PHE A 107 24.84 1.36 22.36
CA PHE A 107 25.29 0.11 22.99
C PHE A 107 24.93 -1.09 22.13
#